data_5b6b126a088069fa03166e41216ebca7
#
_entry.id   5b6b126a088069fa03166e41216ebca7
#
_cell.length_a   1.000
_cell.length_b   1.000
_cell.length_c   1.000
_cell.angle_alpha   90.00
_cell.angle_beta   90.00
_cell.angle_gamma   90.00
#
_symmetry.space_group_name_H-M   'P 1'
#
loop_
_entity.id
_entity.type
_entity.pdbx_description
1 polymer ?
#
loop_
_entity_poly.entity_id
_entity_poly.type
_entity_poly.pdbx_seq_one_letter_code
_entity_poly.pdbx_strand_id
1 'polypeptide(L)'
;MSKTIVLTVGHNVGNNPMFKTSEICDYAADYLGVEAFTASQCFGMWQGEREDSTRIEMCALSDDEAEAIRARVPLLAQVLGQQAIMCEIRPDHVEFIERETVAAIKQA
;
A
#
# COMPACT_ATOMS: atom_id res chain seq x y z
N MET A 1 19.51 -4.97 0.53
CA MET A 1 18.74 -3.90 1.19
C MET A 1 17.28 -4.07 0.89
N SER A 2 16.41 -3.75 1.84
CA SER A 2 14.97 -3.85 1.60
C SER A 2 14.41 -2.55 1.02
N LYS A 3 13.17 -2.64 0.54
CA LYS A 3 12.44 -1.52 -0.06
C LYS A 3 11.03 -1.44 0.48
N THR A 4 10.51 -0.23 0.45
CA THR A 4 9.10 0.05 0.71
C THR A 4 8.44 0.50 -0.58
N ILE A 5 7.26 -0.05 -0.85
CA ILE A 5 6.37 0.44 -1.90
C ILE A 5 5.17 1.10 -1.23
N VAL A 6 4.88 2.32 -1.66
CA VAL A 6 3.68 3.04 -1.24
C VAL A 6 2.81 3.28 -2.47
N LEU A 7 1.59 2.78 -2.43
CA LEU A 7 0.60 3.04 -3.46
C LEU A 7 -0.45 4.01 -2.92
N THR A 8 -0.86 4.95 -3.75
CA THR A 8 -2.02 5.80 -3.46
C THR A 8 -3.05 5.56 -4.54
N VAL A 9 -4.20 5.05 -4.12
CA VAL A 9 -5.26 4.59 -5.01
C VAL A 9 -6.51 5.42 -4.77
N GLY A 10 -6.99 6.11 -5.81
CA GLY A 10 -8.22 6.88 -5.73
C GLY A 10 -9.45 5.98 -5.59
N HIS A 11 -10.48 6.49 -4.93
CA HIS A 11 -11.74 5.78 -4.75
C HIS A 11 -12.71 5.98 -5.90
N ASN A 12 -12.48 6.98 -6.74
CA ASN A 12 -13.41 7.32 -7.81
C ASN A 12 -13.08 6.60 -9.11
N VAL A 13 -14.12 6.25 -9.85
CA VAL A 13 -14.00 5.89 -11.27
C VAL A 13 -14.63 7.03 -12.05
N GLY A 14 -13.81 7.77 -12.80
CA GLY A 14 -14.21 9.07 -13.34
C GLY A 14 -14.51 10.02 -12.19
N ASN A 15 -15.69 10.61 -12.15
CA ASN A 15 -16.12 11.51 -11.07
C ASN A 15 -17.02 10.82 -10.04
N ASN A 16 -17.16 9.50 -10.11
CA ASN A 16 -18.08 8.75 -9.26
C ASN A 16 -17.33 7.98 -8.19
N PRO A 17 -17.66 8.15 -6.90
CA PRO A 17 -17.06 7.33 -5.85
C PRO A 17 -17.55 5.88 -5.99
N MET A 18 -16.61 4.95 -6.21
CA MET A 18 -16.92 3.55 -6.49
C MET A 18 -16.41 2.59 -5.43
N PHE A 19 -15.32 2.96 -4.75
CA PHE A 19 -14.64 2.03 -3.85
C PHE A 19 -14.48 2.61 -2.46
N LYS A 20 -14.42 1.70 -1.48
CA LYS A 20 -14.04 1.97 -0.09
C LYS A 20 -12.65 1.42 0.16
N THR A 21 -11.99 1.89 1.22
CA THR A 21 -10.66 1.41 1.60
C THR A 21 -10.61 -0.10 1.76
N SER A 22 -11.61 -0.72 2.40
CA SER A 22 -11.64 -2.17 2.59
C SER A 22 -11.67 -2.93 1.26
N GLU A 23 -12.43 -2.44 0.30
CA GLU A 23 -12.51 -3.05 -1.03
C GLU A 23 -11.20 -2.93 -1.78
N ILE A 24 -10.57 -1.76 -1.74
CA ILE A 24 -9.26 -1.53 -2.38
C ILE A 24 -8.20 -2.45 -1.76
N CYS A 25 -8.23 -2.63 -0.44
CA CYS A 25 -7.31 -3.55 0.24
C CYS A 25 -7.49 -4.98 -0.23
N ASP A 26 -8.73 -5.44 -0.39
CA ASP A 26 -9.01 -6.78 -0.87
C ASP A 26 -8.49 -6.99 -2.29
N TYR A 27 -8.74 -6.03 -3.18
CA TYR A 27 -8.21 -6.07 -4.54
C TYR A 27 -6.69 -6.05 -4.57
N ALA A 28 -6.07 -5.21 -3.75
CA ALA A 28 -4.61 -5.12 -3.68
C ALA A 28 -4.00 -6.44 -3.21
N ALA A 29 -4.55 -7.06 -2.16
CA ALA A 29 -4.07 -8.35 -1.68
C ALA A 29 -4.12 -9.41 -2.77
N ASP A 30 -5.25 -9.49 -3.48
CA ASP A 30 -5.45 -10.49 -4.53
C ASP A 30 -4.56 -10.25 -5.74
N TYR A 31 -4.56 -9.05 -6.28
CA TYR A 31 -3.90 -8.76 -7.56
C TYR A 31 -2.40 -8.50 -7.42
N LEU A 32 -1.94 -7.98 -6.29
CA LEU A 32 -0.52 -7.81 -6.03
C LEU A 32 0.12 -9.07 -5.42
N GLY A 33 -0.68 -9.97 -4.89
CA GLY A 33 -0.20 -11.19 -4.25
C GLY A 33 0.53 -10.90 -2.95
N VAL A 34 0.08 -9.90 -2.18
CA VAL A 34 0.71 -9.51 -0.91
C VAL A 34 -0.14 -9.95 0.27
N GLU A 35 0.54 -10.40 1.31
CA GLU A 35 -0.12 -10.89 2.53
C GLU A 35 -0.02 -9.89 3.69
N ALA A 36 0.90 -8.94 3.60
CA ALA A 36 1.15 -8.00 4.68
C ALA A 36 1.33 -6.58 4.13
N PHE A 37 0.52 -5.67 4.60
CA PHE A 37 0.63 -4.26 4.29
C PHE A 37 -0.14 -3.45 5.33
N THR A 38 0.16 -2.15 5.38
CA THR A 38 -0.61 -1.20 6.17
C THR A 38 -1.40 -0.30 5.22
N ALA A 39 -2.66 -0.08 5.52
CA ALA A 39 -3.50 0.79 4.72
C ALA A 39 -4.14 1.88 5.56
N SER A 40 -4.30 3.05 4.97
CA SER A 40 -4.98 4.18 5.61
C SER A 40 -5.84 4.90 4.59
N GLN A 41 -6.96 5.41 5.05
CA GLN A 41 -7.80 6.28 4.25
C GLN A 41 -7.21 7.69 4.29
N CYS A 42 -7.15 8.32 3.14
CA CYS A 42 -6.66 9.69 3.00
C CYS A 42 -7.48 10.40 1.91
N PHE A 43 -7.11 11.62 1.60
CA PHE A 43 -7.65 12.28 0.43
C PHE A 43 -6.54 13.04 -0.26
N GLY A 44 -6.71 13.25 -1.56
CA GLY A 44 -5.80 14.03 -2.37
C GLY A 44 -6.55 15.02 -3.24
N MET A 45 -5.78 15.86 -3.92
CA MET A 45 -6.29 16.75 -4.94
C MET A 45 -5.78 16.27 -6.28
N TRP A 46 -6.67 16.11 -7.22
CA TRP A 46 -6.32 15.69 -8.58
C TRP A 46 -7.03 16.63 -9.55
N GLN A 47 -6.25 17.35 -10.35
CA GLN A 47 -6.80 18.32 -11.32
C GLN A 47 -7.79 19.30 -10.68
N GLY A 48 -7.48 19.76 -9.46
CA GLY A 48 -8.33 20.69 -8.73
C GLY A 48 -9.52 20.07 -7.99
N GLU A 49 -9.73 18.76 -8.14
CA GLU A 49 -10.83 18.05 -7.47
C GLU A 49 -10.29 17.23 -6.31
N ARG A 50 -11.04 17.26 -5.19
CA ARG A 50 -10.75 16.42 -4.04
C ARG A 50 -11.24 15.00 -4.30
N GLU A 51 -10.39 14.03 -3.96
CA GLU A 51 -10.73 12.63 -4.09
C GLU A 51 -10.32 11.88 -2.84
N ASP A 52 -11.24 11.09 -2.29
CA ASP A 52 -10.89 10.13 -1.24
C ASP A 52 -9.98 9.05 -1.84
N SER A 53 -9.02 8.61 -1.07
CA SER A 53 -7.97 7.70 -1.55
C SER A 53 -7.60 6.73 -0.45
N THR A 54 -6.98 5.62 -0.84
CA THR A 54 -6.37 4.66 0.07
C THR A 54 -4.88 4.63 -0.17
N ARG A 55 -4.12 4.77 0.90
CA ARG A 55 -2.67 4.62 0.90
C ARG A 55 -2.32 3.24 1.40
N ILE A 56 -1.54 2.50 0.62
CA ILE A 56 -1.10 1.14 0.94
C ILE A 56 0.42 1.15 1.05
N GLU A 57 0.94 0.73 2.20
CA GLU A 57 2.38 0.64 2.43
C GLU A 57 2.80 -0.81 2.59
N MET A 58 3.74 -1.23 1.77
CA MET A 58 4.37 -2.54 1.82
C MET A 58 5.85 -2.35 2.08
N CYS A 59 6.32 -2.76 3.24
CA CYS A 59 7.71 -2.53 3.65
C CYS A 59 8.48 -3.85 3.77
N ALA A 60 9.79 -3.74 3.99
CA ALA A 60 10.70 -4.87 4.15
C ALA A 60 10.68 -5.84 2.96
N LEU A 61 10.51 -5.30 1.76
CA LEU A 61 10.49 -6.07 0.52
C LEU A 61 11.90 -6.28 -0.01
N SER A 62 12.21 -7.48 -0.48
CA SER A 62 13.43 -7.70 -1.27
C SER A 62 13.31 -6.98 -2.62
N ASP A 63 14.41 -6.82 -3.32
CA ASP A 63 14.40 -6.22 -4.66
C ASP A 63 13.50 -6.99 -5.60
N ASP A 64 13.55 -8.32 -5.55
CA ASP A 64 12.73 -9.18 -6.42
C ASP A 64 11.24 -9.07 -6.07
N GLU A 65 10.90 -9.04 -4.77
CA GLU A 65 9.52 -8.85 -4.33
C GLU A 65 8.98 -7.49 -4.77
N ALA A 66 9.78 -6.43 -4.59
CA ALA A 66 9.39 -5.08 -4.98
C ALA A 66 9.13 -5.00 -6.50
N GLU A 67 10.00 -5.60 -7.31
CA GLU A 67 9.82 -5.60 -8.76
C GLU A 67 8.60 -6.41 -9.19
N ALA A 68 8.34 -7.55 -8.54
CA ALA A 68 7.16 -8.37 -8.83
C ALA A 68 5.87 -7.61 -8.50
N ILE A 69 5.83 -6.91 -7.38
CA ILE A 69 4.67 -6.09 -6.99
C ILE A 69 4.49 -4.95 -7.99
N ARG A 70 5.56 -4.21 -8.27
CA ARG A 70 5.51 -3.10 -9.21
C ARG A 70 4.96 -3.51 -10.57
N ALA A 71 5.38 -4.67 -11.07
CA ALA A 71 4.93 -5.19 -12.36
C ALA A 71 3.42 -5.46 -12.42
N ARG A 72 2.78 -5.67 -11.26
CA ARG A 72 1.34 -5.95 -11.17
C ARG A 72 0.47 -4.72 -10.93
N VAL A 73 1.08 -3.58 -10.62
CA VAL A 73 0.32 -2.33 -10.36
C VAL A 73 -0.55 -1.93 -11.55
N PRO A 74 -0.10 -2.02 -12.82
CA PRO A 74 -0.98 -1.71 -13.96
C PRO A 74 -2.25 -2.58 -14.00
N LEU A 75 -2.16 -3.86 -13.63
CA LEU A 75 -3.34 -4.73 -13.59
C LEU A 75 -4.29 -4.28 -12.48
N LEU A 76 -3.77 -3.92 -11.31
CA LEU A 76 -4.58 -3.39 -10.22
C LEU A 76 -5.31 -2.10 -10.66
N ALA A 77 -4.61 -1.20 -11.35
CA ALA A 77 -5.22 0.01 -11.90
C ALA A 77 -6.37 -0.32 -12.85
N GLN A 78 -6.16 -1.31 -13.71
CA GLN A 78 -7.18 -1.73 -14.66
C GLN A 78 -8.43 -2.26 -13.98
N VAL A 79 -8.28 -3.18 -13.00
CA VAL A 79 -9.45 -3.77 -12.34
C VAL A 79 -10.18 -2.79 -11.44
N LEU A 80 -9.50 -1.75 -10.96
CA LEU A 80 -10.11 -0.68 -10.17
C LEU A 80 -10.62 0.49 -11.02
N GLY A 81 -10.49 0.41 -12.35
CA GLY A 81 -10.94 1.46 -13.24
C GLY A 81 -10.18 2.77 -13.08
N GLN A 82 -8.94 2.72 -12.63
CA GLN A 82 -8.09 3.90 -12.41
C GLN A 82 -7.24 4.18 -13.63
N GLN A 83 -7.13 5.45 -14.01
CA GLN A 83 -6.20 5.85 -15.07
C GLN A 83 -4.75 5.63 -14.65
N ALA A 84 -4.46 5.88 -13.39
CA ALA A 84 -3.13 5.72 -12.83
C ALA A 84 -3.21 5.45 -11.34
N ILE A 85 -2.21 4.75 -10.82
CA ILE A 85 -1.98 4.59 -9.39
C ILE A 85 -0.61 5.21 -9.10
N MET A 86 -0.54 6.10 -8.12
CA MET A 86 0.74 6.66 -7.70
C MET A 86 1.52 5.56 -6.97
N CYS A 87 2.72 5.28 -7.46
CA CYS A 87 3.59 4.25 -6.91
C CYS A 87 4.93 4.88 -6.54
N GLU A 88 5.24 4.85 -5.25
CA GLU A 88 6.52 5.32 -4.73
C GLU A 88 7.32 4.12 -4.25
N ILE A 89 8.56 4.02 -4.69
CA ILE A 89 9.47 2.95 -4.27
C ILE A 89 10.70 3.62 -3.68
N ARG A 90 11.05 3.22 -2.45
CA ARG A 90 12.20 3.81 -1.76
C ARG A 90 12.94 2.76 -0.96
N PRO A 91 14.24 2.94 -0.73
CA PRO A 91 14.98 2.10 0.20
C PRO A 91 14.44 2.29 1.62
N ASP A 92 14.46 1.23 2.40
CA ASP A 92 14.04 1.30 3.79
C ASP A 92 15.01 0.56 4.71
N HIS A 93 14.82 0.78 6.00
CA HIS A 93 15.39 -0.01 7.07
C HIS A 93 14.26 -0.31 8.05
N VAL A 94 13.78 -1.55 8.06
CA VAL A 94 12.65 -1.96 8.87
C VAL A 94 13.07 -3.11 9.76
N GLU A 95 12.74 -3.00 11.04
CA GLU A 95 12.94 -4.04 12.02
C GLU A 95 11.61 -4.38 12.67
N PHE A 96 11.38 -5.67 12.87
CA PHE A 96 10.25 -6.15 13.66
C PHE A 96 10.77 -6.47 15.05
N ILE A 97 10.60 -5.53 15.97
CA ILE A 97 11.15 -5.64 17.32
C ILE A 97 10.16 -6.42 18.19
N GLU A 98 10.61 -7.59 18.65
CA GLU A 98 9.79 -8.44 19.48
C GLU A 98 9.78 -7.93 20.92
N ARG A 99 8.69 -8.22 21.63
CA ARG A 99 8.59 -7.87 23.04
C ARG A 99 9.57 -8.69 23.86
N GLU A 100 10.16 -8.06 24.90
CA GLU A 100 10.97 -8.77 25.87
C GLU A 100 10.10 -9.58 26.81
N THR A 101 10.70 -10.59 27.45
CA THR A 101 10.02 -11.33 28.50
C THR A 101 9.83 -10.44 29.73
N VAL A 102 8.83 -10.77 30.59
CA VAL A 102 8.57 -10.03 31.82
C VAL A 102 9.80 -10.05 32.75
N ALA A 103 10.52 -11.16 32.79
CA ALA A 103 11.74 -11.27 33.61
C ALA A 103 12.82 -10.29 33.16
N ALA A 104 13.03 -10.14 31.82
CA ALA A 104 13.97 -9.17 31.26
C ALA A 104 13.55 -7.74 31.61
N ILE A 105 12.26 -7.43 31.50
CA ILE A 105 11.72 -6.11 31.84
C ILE A 105 11.97 -5.76 33.32
N LYS A 106 11.79 -6.70 34.22
CA LYS A 106 11.99 -6.47 35.64
C LYS A 106 13.46 -6.28 36.00
N GLN A 107 14.36 -6.76 35.19
CA GLN A 107 15.81 -6.64 35.42
C GLN A 107 16.39 -5.35 34.83
N ALA A 108 15.65 -4.69 34.03
CA ALA A 108 16.09 -3.46 33.35
C ALA A 108 16.00 -2.18 34.25
#